data_63175c6711c9b23764a1d678b3b839e1
#
_entry.id   63175c6711c9b23764a1d678b3b839e1
#
_cell.length_a   1.000
_cell.length_b   1.000
_cell.length_c   1.000
_cell.angle_alpha   90.00
_cell.angle_beta   90.00
_cell.angle_gamma   90.00
#
_symmetry.space_group_name_H-M   'P 1'
#
loop_
_entity.id
_entity.type
_entity.pdbx_description
1 polymer ?
#
loop_
_entity_poly.entity_id
_entity_poly.type
_entity_poly.pdbx_seq_one_letter_code
_entity_poly.pdbx_strand_id
1 'polypeptide(L)' 'LLKKMPPKNSLYETILITINDFFVFKFLQNKISFNRMMKLILKLSNSKDFIKYKKITPKKIEDIYKLRDYVSLKLTRISI' A
#
# COMPACT_ATOMS: atom_id res chain seq x y z
N LEU A 1 2.56 -7.91 18.07
CA LEU A 1 2.60 -7.30 17.85
C LEU A 1 2.17 -6.45 17.69
N LEU A 2 1.70 -6.20 17.85
CA LEU A 2 1.34 -5.39 17.59
C LEU A 2 1.67 -4.44 17.83
N LYS A 3 1.85 -3.95 17.41
CA LYS A 3 2.23 -2.97 17.70
C LYS A 3 1.55 -1.94 17.60
N LYS A 4 1.63 -1.22 18.28
CA LYS A 4 1.01 -0.05 18.19
C LYS A 4 1.61 0.81 17.20
N MET A 5 0.81 1.39 16.37
CA MET A 5 1.24 2.33 15.43
C MET A 5 1.68 3.57 16.11
N PRO A 6 2.86 4.10 15.82
CA PRO A 6 3.25 5.38 16.38
C PRO A 6 2.29 6.47 15.95
N PRO A 7 1.99 7.42 16.81
CA PRO A 7 1.00 8.45 16.47
C PRO A 7 1.39 9.34 15.30
N LYS A 8 2.65 9.34 14.93
CA LYS A 8 3.13 10.19 13.84
C LYS A 8 3.11 9.53 12.48
N ASN A 9 2.72 8.28 12.40
CA ASN A 9 2.66 7.61 11.11
C ASN A 9 1.62 8.28 10.24
N SER A 10 1.98 8.52 9.00
CA SER A 10 1.04 9.08 8.04
C SER A 10 0.25 7.96 7.38
N LEU A 11 -0.81 8.35 6.70
CA LEU A 11 -1.58 7.38 5.93
C LEU A 11 -0.77 6.75 4.81
N TYR A 12 0.33 7.37 4.43
CA TYR A 12 1.21 6.80 3.43
C TYR A 12 1.78 5.44 3.87
N GLU A 13 1.99 5.27 5.16
CA GLU A 13 2.45 3.98 5.70
C GLU A 13 1.45 2.88 5.38
N THR A 14 0.17 3.17 5.54
CA THR A 14 -0.88 2.22 5.21
C THR A 14 -0.83 1.85 3.73
N ILE A 15 -0.59 2.84 2.88
CA ILE A 15 -0.50 2.61 1.45
C ILE A 15 0.67 1.68 1.13
N LEU A 16 1.82 1.95 1.71
CA LEU A 16 3.01 1.13 1.46
C LEU A 16 2.79 -0.32 1.87
N ILE A 17 2.20 -0.53 3.04
CA ILE A 17 1.93 -1.86 3.52
C ILE A 17 0.96 -2.57 2.59
N THR A 18 -0.09 -1.90 2.17
CA THR A 18 -1.11 -2.48 1.30
C THR A 18 -0.51 -2.87 -0.05
N ILE A 19 0.30 -1.98 -0.63
CA ILE A 19 0.95 -2.26 -1.92
C ILE A 19 1.88 -3.46 -1.79
N ASN A 20 2.69 -3.45 -0.75
CA ASN A 20 3.65 -4.51 -0.53
C ASN A 20 2.94 -5.87 -0.38
N ASP A 21 1.92 -5.91 0.46
CA ASP A 21 1.20 -7.16 0.70
C ASP A 21 0.53 -7.69 -0.57
N PHE A 22 -0.04 -6.79 -1.35
CA PHE A 22 -0.71 -7.19 -2.58
C PHE A 22 0.26 -7.86 -3.54
N PHE A 23 1.42 -7.25 -3.78
CA PHE A 23 2.37 -7.78 -4.76
C PHE A 23 3.15 -8.98 -4.23
N VAL A 24 3.42 -9.02 -2.93
CA VAL A 24 4.05 -10.19 -2.34
C VAL A 24 3.12 -11.40 -2.49
N PHE A 25 1.83 -11.19 -2.27
CA PHE A 25 0.86 -12.26 -2.44
C PHE A 25 0.85 -12.78 -3.88
N LYS A 26 0.89 -11.86 -4.86
CA LYS A 26 0.95 -12.25 -6.27
C LYS A 26 2.26 -13.00 -6.58
N PHE A 27 3.34 -12.55 -6.01
CA PHE A 27 4.63 -13.22 -6.20
C PHE A 27 4.58 -14.64 -5.65
N LEU A 28 4.01 -14.81 -4.47
CA LEU A 28 3.93 -16.14 -3.86
C LEU A 28 3.01 -17.08 -4.64
N GLN A 29 2.08 -16.51 -5.41
CA GLN A 29 1.22 -17.32 -6.29
C GLN A 29 1.86 -17.55 -7.65
N ASN A 30 3.11 -17.15 -7.84
CA ASN A 30 3.82 -17.28 -9.11
C ASN A 30 3.19 -16.50 -10.26
N LYS A 31 2.51 -15.40 -9.92
CA LYS A 31 1.86 -14.60 -10.94
C LYS A 31 2.74 -13.50 -11.49
N ILE A 32 3.77 -13.11 -10.75
CA ILE A 32 4.73 -12.14 -11.23
C ILE A 32 6.12 -12.54 -10.74
N SER A 33 7.15 -12.09 -11.46
CA SER A 33 8.52 -12.33 -11.03
C SER A 33 8.91 -11.38 -9.91
N PHE A 34 9.98 -11.72 -9.22
CA PHE A 34 10.50 -10.87 -8.15
C PHE A 34 10.88 -9.48 -8.67
N ASN A 35 11.57 -9.44 -9.81
CA ASN A 35 11.98 -8.15 -10.39
C ASN A 35 10.80 -7.28 -10.75
N ARG A 36 9.77 -7.88 -11.34
CA ARG A 36 8.58 -7.14 -11.69
C ARG A 36 7.85 -6.65 -10.45
N MET A 37 7.80 -7.48 -9.43
CA MET A 37 7.20 -7.11 -8.16
C MET A 37 7.86 -5.87 -7.59
N MET A 38 9.19 -5.86 -7.54
CA MET A 38 9.92 -4.72 -7.00
C MET A 38 9.71 -3.47 -7.81
N LYS A 39 9.70 -3.59 -9.14
CA LYS A 39 9.46 -2.44 -10.00
C LYS A 39 8.08 -1.84 -9.79
N LEU A 40 7.07 -2.68 -9.65
CA LEU A 40 5.70 -2.21 -9.46
C LEU A 40 5.52 -1.57 -8.09
N ILE A 41 6.12 -2.16 -7.07
CA ILE A 41 6.05 -1.58 -5.73
C ILE A 41 6.68 -0.19 -5.73
N LEU A 42 7.85 -0.03 -6.33
CA LEU A 42 8.52 1.27 -6.38
C LEU A 42 7.72 2.28 -7.19
N LYS A 43 7.22 1.86 -8.32
CA LYS A 43 6.47 2.76 -9.19
C LYS A 43 5.21 3.27 -8.52
N LEU A 44 4.46 2.37 -7.91
CA LEU A 44 3.19 2.75 -7.30
C LEU A 44 3.39 3.52 -6.00
N SER A 45 4.43 3.18 -5.24
CA SER A 45 4.71 3.90 -4.01
C SER A 45 5.05 5.36 -4.28
N ASN A 46 5.56 5.66 -5.47
CA ASN A 46 5.93 7.03 -5.83
C ASN A 46 4.91 7.72 -6.72
N SER A 47 3.74 7.10 -6.91
CA SER A 47 2.73 7.72 -7.75
C SER A 47 2.12 8.94 -7.06
N LYS A 48 1.67 9.90 -7.87
CA LYS A 48 1.09 11.11 -7.33
C LYS A 48 -0.16 10.85 -6.49
N ASP A 49 -0.90 9.83 -6.85
CA ASP A 49 -2.13 9.50 -6.13
C ASP A 49 -1.86 9.10 -4.68
N PHE A 50 -0.69 8.52 -4.43
CA PHE A 50 -0.36 8.03 -3.10
C PHE A 50 0.58 8.93 -2.33
N ILE A 51 1.47 9.60 -3.03
CA ILE A 51 2.48 10.46 -2.38
C ILE A 51 1.84 11.57 -1.55
N LYS A 52 0.71 12.06 -1.97
CA LYS A 52 0.02 13.13 -1.23
C LYS A 52 -0.35 12.71 0.19
N TYR A 53 -0.44 11.43 0.45
CA TYR A 53 -0.79 10.95 1.78
C TYR A 53 0.36 11.00 2.77
N LYS A 54 1.56 11.33 2.32
CA LYS A 54 2.70 11.46 3.22
C LYS A 54 2.47 12.50 4.32
N LYS A 55 1.66 13.50 4.04
CA LYS A 55 1.40 14.58 4.98
C LYS A 55 0.10 14.43 5.74
N ILE A 56 -0.60 13.34 5.53
CA ILE A 56 -1.90 13.13 6.15
C ILE A 56 -1.77 12.07 7.22
N THR A 57 -2.14 12.42 8.44
CA THR A 57 -2.15 11.45 9.53
C THR A 57 -3.58 10.96 9.75
N PRO A 58 -3.75 9.70 10.13
CA PRO A 58 -5.09 9.19 10.40
C PRO A 58 -5.63 9.81 11.70
N LYS A 59 -6.89 10.18 11.70
CA LYS A 59 -7.55 10.70 12.89
C LYS A 59 -8.27 9.62 13.64
N LYS A 60 -8.64 8.56 12.95
CA LYS A 60 -9.29 7.42 13.58
C LYS A 60 -8.99 6.18 12.75
N ILE A 61 -9.23 5.05 13.36
CA ILE A 61 -8.87 3.77 12.73
C ILE A 61 -9.64 3.53 11.45
N GLU A 62 -10.84 4.08 11.33
CA GLU A 62 -11.63 3.98 10.12
C GLU A 62 -10.95 4.58 8.91
N ASP A 63 -10.18 5.64 9.13
CA ASP A 63 -9.42 6.28 8.03
C ASP A 63 -8.44 5.29 7.42
N ILE A 64 -7.82 4.48 8.27
CA ILE A 64 -6.86 3.48 7.82
C ILE A 64 -7.56 2.39 7.00
N TYR A 65 -8.69 1.92 7.49
CA TYR A 65 -9.42 0.85 6.79
C TYR A 65 -9.98 1.33 5.45
N LYS A 66 -10.51 2.54 5.41
CA LYS A 66 -11.05 3.10 4.17
C LYS A 66 -9.95 3.27 3.13
N LEU A 67 -8.81 3.75 3.56
CA LEU A 67 -7.69 3.95 2.63
C LEU A 67 -7.18 2.61 2.12
N ARG A 68 -7.08 1.62 2.99
CA ARG A 68 -6.63 0.29 2.59
C ARG A 68 -7.55 -0.31 1.53
N ASP A 69 -8.86 -0.14 1.73
CA ASP A 69 -9.83 -0.64 0.75
C ASP A 69 -9.71 0.08 -0.58
N TYR A 70 -9.52 1.39 -0.52
CA TYR A 70 -9.35 2.19 -1.72
C TYR A 70 -8.09 1.77 -2.50
N VAL A 71 -6.98 1.61 -1.80
CA VAL A 71 -5.73 1.19 -2.44
C VAL A 71 -5.87 -0.21 -3.02
N SER A 72 -6.45 -1.12 -2.27
CA SER A 72 -6.65 -2.49 -2.74
C SER A 72 -7.48 -2.51 -4.02
N LEU A 73 -8.53 -1.71 -4.07
CA LEU A 73 -9.37 -1.63 -5.26
C LEU A 73 -8.58 -1.10 -6.46
N LYS A 74 -7.76 -0.09 -6.25
CA LYS A 74 -6.92 0.41 -7.32
C LYS A 74 -5.95 -0.64 -7.83
N LEU A 75 -5.36 -1.39 -6.91
CA LEU A 75 -4.39 -2.42 -7.29
C LEU A 75 -5.02 -3.54 -8.08
N THR A 76 -6.27 -3.90 -7.76
CA THR A 76 -6.94 -4.98 -8.49
C THR A 76 -7.22 -4.61 -9.93
N ARG A 77 -7.19 -3.33 -10.28
CA ARG A 77 -7.41 -2.88 -11.65
C ARG A 77 -6.14 -2.89 -12.48
N ILE A 78 -5.01 -3.15 -11.86
CA ILE A 78 -3.75 -3.21 -12.58
C ILE A 78 -3.61 -4.59 -13.19
N SER A 79 -3.35 -4.61 -14.50
CA SER A 79 -3.13 -5.87 -15.20
C SER A 79 -1.73 -6.37 -14.89
N ILE A 80 -1.64 -7.57 -14.42
CA ILE A 80 -0.35 -8.14 -14.04
C ILE A 80 -0.06 -9.40 -14.85
#